data_f9204873b1ea962a413850d2f508e024
#
_entry.id   f9204873b1ea962a413850d2f508e024
#
_cell.length_a   1.000
_cell.length_b   1.000
_cell.length_c   1.000
_cell.angle_alpha   90.00
_cell.angle_beta   90.00
_cell.angle_gamma   90.00
#
_symmetry.space_group_name_H-M   'P 1'
#
loop_
_entity.id
_entity.type
_entity.pdbx_description
1 polymer ?
#
loop_
_entity_poly.entity_id
_entity_poly.type
_entity_poly.pdbx_seq_one_letter_code
_entity_poly.pdbx_strand_id
1 'polypeptide(L)'
;EIGVRLVGSEMCIRDRFGSQVISFQFCAEYLSVFDKFIQSPAMAYDGTLPIEKRDDGQYEFEFHDVSFAYPDCGTQVLSHVSLKFNIGEKMALVGQNGAGKTTLIKLLCRLYEPTEGTITLNGIDIWKYNYEEYTRAFSVVFQDFAMFSLPVGENIAASSAVDEERAWEVLEEVELAERVRKMKDGLKTQLYNNNGAGVDVSGGEAQRLAIARALYKDAPFVILDEPTAALDPIAEAQIYENFNEMVRNKTEIYIIIPLTFPIL
;
A
#
# COMPACT_ATOMS: atom_id res chain seq x y z
N GLU A 1 -43.86 -51.94 -18.91
CA GLU A 1 -43.58 -51.04 -17.74
C GLU A 1 -42.12 -51.11 -17.28
N ILE A 2 -41.39 -52.20 -17.46
CA ILE A 2 -40.00 -52.36 -17.01
C ILE A 2 -39.03 -51.51 -17.86
N GLY A 3 -39.26 -51.34 -19.18
CA GLY A 3 -38.40 -50.56 -20.08
C GLY A 3 -38.35 -49.07 -19.80
N VAL A 4 -39.47 -48.48 -19.35
CA VAL A 4 -39.54 -47.01 -19.09
C VAL A 4 -38.82 -46.65 -17.77
N ARG A 5 -38.79 -47.55 -16.79
CA ARG A 5 -38.06 -47.34 -15.54
C ARG A 5 -36.55 -47.40 -15.70
N LEU A 6 -36.04 -48.26 -16.58
CA LEU A 6 -34.62 -48.38 -16.89
C LEU A 6 -34.10 -47.12 -17.61
N VAL A 7 -34.85 -46.62 -18.60
CA VAL A 7 -34.47 -45.40 -19.36
C VAL A 7 -34.43 -44.17 -18.44
N GLY A 8 -35.36 -44.03 -17.47
CA GLY A 8 -35.34 -42.93 -16.52
C GLY A 8 -34.16 -42.98 -15.54
N SER A 9 -33.77 -44.19 -15.09
CA SER A 9 -32.60 -44.33 -14.20
C SER A 9 -31.26 -44.08 -14.91
N GLU A 10 -31.11 -44.50 -16.15
CA GLU A 10 -29.93 -44.25 -16.95
C GLU A 10 -29.76 -42.76 -17.27
N MET A 11 -30.88 -42.07 -17.55
CA MET A 11 -30.85 -40.61 -17.80
C MET A 11 -30.44 -39.84 -16.54
N CYS A 12 -30.97 -40.21 -15.36
CA CYS A 12 -30.56 -39.61 -14.09
C CYS A 12 -29.11 -39.88 -13.73
N ILE A 13 -28.57 -41.06 -14.05
CA ILE A 13 -27.15 -41.39 -13.80
C ILE A 13 -26.25 -40.55 -14.74
N ARG A 14 -26.62 -40.42 -15.99
CA ARG A 14 -25.85 -39.65 -16.99
C ARG A 14 -25.81 -38.16 -16.65
N ASP A 15 -26.95 -37.59 -16.22
CA ASP A 15 -27.03 -36.17 -15.81
C ASP A 15 -26.23 -35.93 -14.54
N ARG A 16 -26.28 -36.83 -13.55
CA ARG A 16 -25.46 -36.76 -12.36
C ARG A 16 -23.98 -36.87 -12.65
N PHE A 17 -23.60 -37.77 -13.54
CA PHE A 17 -22.19 -37.91 -13.95
C PHE A 17 -21.69 -36.68 -14.67
N GLY A 18 -22.51 -36.11 -15.60
CA GLY A 18 -22.21 -34.87 -16.29
C GLY A 18 -22.01 -33.68 -15.36
N SER A 19 -22.91 -33.52 -14.37
CA SER A 19 -22.78 -32.44 -13.38
C SER A 19 -21.56 -32.59 -12.48
N GLN A 20 -21.18 -33.82 -12.11
CA GLN A 20 -19.96 -34.06 -11.33
C GLN A 20 -18.69 -33.79 -12.11
N VAL A 21 -18.65 -34.15 -13.41
CA VAL A 21 -17.50 -33.86 -14.27
C VAL A 21 -17.30 -32.34 -14.43
N ILE A 22 -18.40 -31.58 -14.60
CA ILE A 22 -18.34 -30.13 -14.70
C ILE A 22 -17.84 -29.54 -13.36
N SER A 23 -18.36 -30.01 -12.22
CA SER A 23 -17.89 -29.55 -10.90
C SER A 23 -16.40 -29.86 -10.70
N PHE A 24 -15.93 -30.99 -11.18
CA PHE A 24 -14.53 -31.38 -11.09
C PHE A 24 -13.62 -30.46 -11.96
N GLN A 25 -14.11 -30.10 -13.15
CA GLN A 25 -13.40 -29.13 -14.00
C GLN A 25 -13.25 -27.76 -13.35
N PHE A 26 -14.35 -27.24 -12.75
CA PHE A 26 -14.28 -25.99 -11.97
C PHE A 26 -13.29 -26.08 -10.82
N CYS A 27 -13.34 -27.16 -10.04
CA CYS A 27 -12.36 -27.35 -8.96
C CYS A 27 -10.92 -27.41 -9.47
N ALA A 28 -10.69 -28.07 -10.61
CA ALA A 28 -9.36 -28.15 -11.22
C ALA A 28 -8.85 -26.78 -11.69
N GLU A 29 -9.72 -25.94 -12.25
CA GLU A 29 -9.36 -24.56 -12.62
C GLU A 29 -8.99 -23.71 -11.40
N TYR A 30 -9.78 -23.75 -10.32
CA TYR A 30 -9.44 -23.06 -9.08
C TYR A 30 -8.12 -23.57 -8.48
N LEU A 31 -7.91 -24.88 -8.47
CA LEU A 31 -6.66 -25.47 -7.99
C LEU A 31 -5.48 -25.06 -8.85
N SER A 32 -5.65 -24.90 -10.17
CA SER A 32 -4.56 -24.45 -11.04
C SER A 32 -4.15 -23.00 -10.78
N VAL A 33 -5.11 -22.12 -10.44
CA VAL A 33 -4.83 -20.74 -10.04
C VAL A 33 -4.09 -20.70 -8.70
N PHE A 34 -4.53 -21.53 -7.75
CA PHE A 34 -3.89 -21.66 -6.44
C PHE A 34 -2.46 -22.22 -6.56
N ASP A 35 -2.27 -23.24 -7.41
CA ASP A 35 -0.96 -23.82 -7.68
C ASP A 35 0.01 -22.80 -8.30
N LYS A 36 -0.47 -22.01 -9.27
CA LYS A 36 0.29 -20.89 -9.86
C LYS A 36 0.68 -19.86 -8.80
N PHE A 37 -0.22 -19.55 -7.86
CA PHE A 37 0.08 -18.62 -6.77
C PHE A 37 1.16 -19.18 -5.84
N ILE A 38 1.07 -20.46 -5.46
CA ILE A 38 2.08 -21.10 -4.60
C ILE A 38 3.42 -21.24 -5.31
N GLN A 39 3.41 -21.52 -6.62
CA GLN A 39 4.63 -21.67 -7.42
C GLN A 39 5.21 -20.31 -7.86
N SER A 40 4.51 -19.19 -7.61
CA SER A 40 5.06 -17.87 -7.87
C SER A 40 6.36 -17.71 -7.09
N PRO A 41 7.47 -17.35 -7.74
CA PRO A 41 8.73 -17.14 -7.04
C PRO A 41 8.52 -16.05 -5.99
N ALA A 42 8.79 -16.39 -4.73
CA ALA A 42 8.87 -15.36 -3.69
C ALA A 42 10.02 -14.42 -4.07
N MET A 43 9.81 -13.11 -3.94
CA MET A 43 10.92 -12.17 -4.08
C MET A 43 11.99 -12.58 -3.07
N ALA A 44 13.19 -12.90 -3.57
CA ALA A 44 14.31 -13.23 -2.71
C ALA A 44 14.84 -11.94 -2.08
N TYR A 45 14.59 -11.77 -0.79
CA TYR A 45 15.11 -10.66 0.00
C TYR A 45 16.40 -11.08 0.69
N ASP A 46 17.45 -11.35 -0.09
CA ASP A 46 18.70 -11.93 0.38
C ASP A 46 19.68 -10.91 1.00
N GLY A 47 19.30 -9.64 1.05
CA GLY A 47 20.11 -8.58 1.63
C GLY A 47 20.32 -8.76 3.14
N THR A 48 21.56 -8.60 3.58
CA THR A 48 21.97 -8.81 4.99
C THR A 48 22.54 -7.58 5.65
N LEU A 49 22.81 -6.52 4.88
CA LEU A 49 23.42 -5.30 5.42
C LEU A 49 22.40 -4.55 6.28
N PRO A 50 22.77 -4.13 7.49
CA PRO A 50 21.95 -3.25 8.29
C PRO A 50 21.94 -1.85 7.69
N ILE A 51 20.87 -1.09 7.92
CA ILE A 51 20.89 0.35 7.65
C ILE A 51 21.66 1.02 8.77
N GLU A 52 22.77 1.65 8.43
CA GLU A 52 23.52 2.44 9.39
C GLU A 52 22.66 3.62 9.88
N LYS A 53 22.47 3.70 11.20
CA LYS A 53 21.94 4.91 11.81
C LYS A 53 23.03 5.97 11.78
N ARG A 54 22.88 6.94 10.90
CA ARG A 54 23.82 8.06 10.82
C ARG A 54 23.40 9.16 11.79
N ASP A 55 24.32 9.59 12.63
CA ASP A 55 24.08 10.67 13.59
C ASP A 55 23.80 12.01 12.92
N ASP A 56 24.25 12.17 11.66
CA ASP A 56 24.01 13.36 10.83
C ASP A 56 22.64 13.33 10.15
N GLY A 57 21.90 12.21 10.22
CA GLY A 57 20.60 12.02 9.57
C GLY A 57 20.67 12.12 8.04
N GLN A 58 21.87 12.19 7.47
CA GLN A 58 22.05 12.35 6.03
C GLN A 58 22.07 10.98 5.34
N TYR A 59 20.99 10.71 4.64
CA TYR A 59 20.89 9.54 3.76
C TYR A 59 20.71 10.06 2.33
N GLU A 60 21.39 9.46 1.39
CA GLU A 60 21.37 9.83 -0.03
C GLU A 60 20.80 8.69 -0.85
N PHE A 61 19.69 8.94 -1.55
CA PHE A 61 19.18 8.02 -2.56
C PHE A 61 19.61 8.45 -3.95
N GLU A 62 20.02 7.48 -4.75
CA GLU A 62 20.41 7.72 -6.12
C GLU A 62 19.85 6.63 -7.04
N PHE A 63 19.14 7.04 -8.09
CA PHE A 63 18.69 6.23 -9.19
C PHE A 63 19.69 6.34 -10.32
N HIS A 64 20.28 5.24 -10.75
CA HIS A 64 21.28 5.18 -11.80
C HIS A 64 20.67 4.53 -13.03
N ASP A 65 20.30 5.34 -14.02
CA ASP A 65 19.80 4.89 -15.33
C ASP A 65 18.66 3.86 -15.23
N VAL A 66 17.71 4.11 -14.33
CA VAL A 66 16.66 3.16 -13.97
C VAL A 66 15.57 3.13 -15.03
N SER A 67 15.31 1.94 -15.56
CA SER A 67 14.17 1.63 -16.42
C SER A 67 13.29 0.57 -15.79
N PHE A 68 11.98 0.68 -16.01
CA PHE A 68 11.03 -0.27 -15.46
C PHE A 68 9.79 -0.47 -16.32
N ALA A 69 9.39 -1.74 -16.45
CA ALA A 69 8.10 -2.16 -17.00
C ALA A 69 7.44 -3.17 -16.05
N TYR A 70 6.11 -3.06 -15.87
CA TYR A 70 5.38 -4.06 -15.09
C TYR A 70 5.36 -5.41 -15.83
N PRO A 71 5.50 -6.55 -15.13
CA PRO A 71 5.60 -7.87 -15.74
C PRO A 71 4.47 -8.21 -16.72
N ASP A 72 3.25 -7.74 -16.44
CA ASP A 72 2.05 -8.08 -17.21
C ASP A 72 1.71 -7.09 -18.34
N CYS A 73 2.36 -5.93 -18.40
CA CYS A 73 1.96 -4.85 -19.31
C CYS A 73 2.88 -4.69 -20.52
N GLY A 74 4.12 -5.17 -20.47
CA GLY A 74 5.10 -5.03 -21.55
C GLY A 74 5.45 -3.58 -21.96
N THR A 75 4.75 -2.59 -21.40
CA THR A 75 4.98 -1.17 -21.68
C THR A 75 5.92 -0.59 -20.64
N GLN A 76 6.98 0.04 -21.10
CA GLN A 76 7.95 0.72 -20.25
C GLN A 76 7.29 1.94 -19.58
N VAL A 77 7.32 1.97 -18.24
CA VAL A 77 6.73 3.05 -17.43
C VAL A 77 7.78 4.08 -17.04
N LEU A 78 9.00 3.62 -16.72
CA LEU A 78 10.16 4.47 -16.48
C LEU A 78 11.24 4.14 -17.49
N SER A 79 11.89 5.17 -18.04
CA SER A 79 12.92 5.05 -19.06
C SER A 79 14.13 5.89 -18.68
N HIS A 80 15.25 5.23 -18.40
CA HIS A 80 16.56 5.86 -18.14
C HIS A 80 16.51 6.98 -17.10
N VAL A 81 15.79 6.75 -15.98
CA VAL A 81 15.66 7.74 -14.91
C VAL A 81 16.92 7.79 -14.07
N SER A 82 17.56 8.94 -14.02
CA SER A 82 18.66 9.24 -13.11
C SER A 82 18.26 10.40 -12.20
N LEU A 83 18.22 10.14 -10.90
CA LEU A 83 17.72 11.07 -9.90
C LEU A 83 18.52 10.88 -8.62
N LYS A 84 18.89 12.00 -7.98
CA LYS A 84 19.58 12.01 -6.71
C LYS A 84 18.87 12.93 -5.74
N PHE A 85 18.68 12.50 -4.51
CA PHE A 85 18.10 13.32 -3.46
C PHE A 85 18.62 12.90 -2.08
N ASN A 86 18.70 13.87 -1.20
CA ASN A 86 19.13 13.67 0.18
C ASN A 86 17.92 13.63 1.11
N ILE A 87 18.08 12.89 2.19
CA ILE A 87 17.12 12.86 3.27
C ILE A 87 17.29 14.10 4.15
N GLY A 88 16.17 14.60 4.67
CA GLY A 88 16.08 15.88 5.34
C GLY A 88 15.53 16.97 4.44
N GLU A 89 15.45 16.73 3.12
CA GLU A 89 14.82 17.63 2.17
C GLU A 89 13.34 17.25 1.94
N LYS A 90 12.51 18.28 1.77
CA LYS A 90 11.13 18.08 1.32
C LYS A 90 11.16 17.99 -0.20
N MET A 91 10.77 16.85 -0.74
CA MET A 91 10.74 16.63 -2.18
C MET A 91 9.31 16.52 -2.69
N ALA A 92 8.98 17.27 -3.73
CA ALA A 92 7.72 17.14 -4.44
C ALA A 92 7.94 16.50 -5.82
N LEU A 93 7.33 15.35 -6.07
CA LEU A 93 7.26 14.73 -7.39
C LEU A 93 6.03 15.26 -8.12
N VAL A 94 6.25 16.12 -9.11
CA VAL A 94 5.18 16.77 -9.87
C VAL A 94 5.13 16.20 -11.28
N GLY A 95 3.95 15.85 -11.77
CA GLY A 95 3.77 15.34 -13.13
C GLY A 95 2.35 14.89 -13.41
N GLN A 96 2.02 14.72 -14.69
CA GLN A 96 0.71 14.26 -15.14
C GLN A 96 0.38 12.85 -14.61
N ASN A 97 -0.91 12.49 -14.63
CA ASN A 97 -1.34 11.13 -14.30
C ASN A 97 -0.72 10.14 -15.29
N GLY A 98 -0.22 9.02 -14.78
CA GLY A 98 0.49 8.04 -15.59
C GLY A 98 1.97 8.35 -15.88
N ALA A 99 2.53 9.45 -15.37
CA ALA A 99 3.94 9.80 -15.55
C ALA A 99 4.94 8.91 -14.78
N GLY A 100 4.47 7.85 -14.11
CA GLY A 100 5.35 6.92 -13.40
C GLY A 100 5.71 7.32 -11.97
N LYS A 101 5.10 8.37 -11.39
CA LYS A 101 5.39 8.85 -10.01
C LYS A 101 5.24 7.76 -8.95
N THR A 102 4.06 7.12 -8.89
CA THR A 102 3.78 5.98 -7.99
C THR A 102 4.72 4.81 -8.26
N THR A 103 5.06 4.56 -9.53
CA THR A 103 6.00 3.49 -9.90
C THR A 103 7.39 3.74 -9.34
N LEU A 104 7.88 4.98 -9.39
CA LEU A 104 9.17 5.37 -8.80
C LEU A 104 9.18 5.09 -7.28
N ILE A 105 8.10 5.44 -6.57
CA ILE A 105 7.97 5.14 -5.13
C ILE A 105 7.92 3.64 -4.87
N LYS A 106 7.20 2.88 -5.69
CA LYS A 106 7.14 1.41 -5.56
C LYS A 106 8.52 0.76 -5.72
N LEU A 107 9.35 1.25 -6.63
CA LEU A 107 10.74 0.82 -6.78
C LEU A 107 11.59 1.23 -5.57
N LEU A 108 11.45 2.48 -5.10
CA LEU A 108 12.15 2.95 -3.91
C LEU A 108 11.80 2.11 -2.68
N CYS A 109 10.54 1.69 -2.53
CA CYS A 109 10.08 0.84 -1.42
C CYS A 109 10.41 -0.66 -1.62
N ARG A 110 11.15 -1.03 -2.68
CA ARG A 110 11.47 -2.43 -3.03
C ARG A 110 10.23 -3.32 -3.22
N LEU A 111 9.11 -2.74 -3.68
CA LEU A 111 7.93 -3.51 -4.07
C LEU A 111 8.09 -4.15 -5.45
N TYR A 112 9.00 -3.61 -6.25
CA TYR A 112 9.42 -4.12 -7.54
C TYR A 112 10.92 -3.92 -7.72
N GLU A 113 11.53 -4.77 -8.53
CA GLU A 113 12.92 -4.63 -8.97
C GLU A 113 12.97 -3.86 -10.29
N PRO A 114 13.89 -2.90 -10.50
CA PRO A 114 14.03 -2.23 -11.77
C PRO A 114 14.40 -3.24 -12.87
N THR A 115 13.90 -3.02 -14.09
CA THR A 115 14.23 -3.87 -15.24
C THR A 115 15.68 -3.63 -15.68
N GLU A 116 16.13 -2.37 -15.58
CA GLU A 116 17.49 -1.94 -15.88
C GLU A 116 17.91 -0.83 -14.91
N GLY A 117 19.20 -0.68 -14.69
CA GLY A 117 19.77 0.29 -13.78
C GLY A 117 19.78 -0.18 -12.33
N THR A 118 20.13 0.70 -11.41
CA THR A 118 20.23 0.39 -9.97
C THR A 118 19.74 1.56 -9.13
N ILE A 119 19.24 1.25 -7.94
CA ILE A 119 18.89 2.25 -6.93
C ILE A 119 19.80 2.04 -5.74
N THR A 120 20.44 3.11 -5.28
CA THR A 120 21.37 3.05 -4.16
C THR A 120 20.93 3.93 -3.00
N LEU A 121 21.25 3.48 -1.79
CA LEU A 121 21.18 4.26 -0.56
C LEU A 121 22.60 4.40 -0.03
N ASN A 122 23.11 5.65 0.07
CA ASN A 122 24.48 5.93 0.46
C ASN A 122 25.53 5.19 -0.42
N GLY A 123 25.27 5.08 -1.72
CA GLY A 123 26.12 4.39 -2.68
C GLY A 123 26.06 2.85 -2.64
N ILE A 124 25.24 2.27 -1.78
CA ILE A 124 25.03 0.83 -1.69
C ILE A 124 23.68 0.47 -2.31
N ASP A 125 23.66 -0.52 -3.18
CA ASP A 125 22.42 -1.02 -3.79
C ASP A 125 21.40 -1.39 -2.70
N ILE A 126 20.18 -0.89 -2.85
CA ILE A 126 19.11 -1.08 -1.85
C ILE A 126 18.77 -2.56 -1.63
N TRP A 127 18.99 -3.43 -2.62
CA TRP A 127 18.74 -4.87 -2.51
C TRP A 127 19.74 -5.60 -1.60
N LYS A 128 20.88 -5.00 -1.26
CA LYS A 128 21.86 -5.56 -0.33
C LYS A 128 21.50 -5.36 1.13
N TYR A 129 20.59 -4.43 1.44
CA TYR A 129 20.14 -4.20 2.80
C TYR A 129 19.16 -5.27 3.27
N ASN A 130 19.16 -5.54 4.58
CA ASN A 130 18.13 -6.37 5.20
C ASN A 130 16.75 -5.79 4.90
N TYR A 131 15.83 -6.63 4.43
CA TYR A 131 14.52 -6.17 3.96
C TYR A 131 13.68 -5.55 5.07
N GLU A 132 13.65 -6.17 6.25
CA GLU A 132 12.85 -5.67 7.38
C GLU A 132 13.36 -4.31 7.86
N GLU A 133 14.69 -4.15 7.99
CA GLU A 133 15.28 -2.89 8.39
C GLU A 133 15.06 -1.81 7.35
N TYR A 134 15.22 -2.15 6.07
CA TYR A 134 14.97 -1.23 4.97
C TYR A 134 13.52 -0.75 4.94
N THR A 135 12.57 -1.66 5.03
CA THR A 135 11.14 -1.30 4.99
C THR A 135 10.67 -0.58 6.25
N ARG A 136 11.32 -0.80 7.40
CA ARG A 136 11.04 -0.02 8.61
C ARG A 136 11.41 1.45 8.47
N ALA A 137 12.34 1.78 7.59
CA ALA A 137 12.73 3.17 7.34
C ALA A 137 11.65 3.99 6.62
N PHE A 138 10.66 3.36 6.00
CA PHE A 138 9.63 4.04 5.21
C PHE A 138 8.26 3.95 5.85
N SER A 139 7.52 5.05 5.86
CA SER A 139 6.07 5.10 6.02
C SER A 139 5.46 5.61 4.73
N VAL A 140 4.56 4.84 4.13
CA VAL A 140 3.99 5.16 2.82
C VAL A 140 2.48 5.15 2.89
N VAL A 141 1.85 6.22 2.39
CA VAL A 141 0.42 6.26 2.11
C VAL A 141 0.27 6.28 0.59
N PHE A 142 -0.17 5.16 0.03
CA PHE A 142 -0.46 5.04 -1.41
C PHE A 142 -1.85 5.61 -1.72
N GLN A 143 -2.06 5.98 -2.98
CA GLN A 143 -3.34 6.47 -3.49
C GLN A 143 -4.47 5.43 -3.31
N ASP A 144 -4.16 4.16 -3.47
CA ASP A 144 -5.05 3.01 -3.34
C ASP A 144 -5.06 2.40 -1.92
N PHE A 145 -4.85 3.24 -0.89
CA PHE A 145 -4.86 2.76 0.49
C PHE A 145 -6.17 2.04 0.83
N ALA A 146 -6.06 1.00 1.65
CA ALA A 146 -7.21 0.25 2.14
C ALA A 146 -7.25 0.17 3.66
N MET A 147 -8.47 0.23 4.21
CA MET A 147 -8.73 -0.12 5.60
C MET A 147 -9.15 -1.59 5.67
N PHE A 148 -8.68 -2.28 6.68
CA PHE A 148 -9.01 -3.67 6.92
C PHE A 148 -10.25 -3.79 7.79
N SER A 149 -10.98 -4.90 7.66
CA SER A 149 -12.06 -5.25 8.58
C SER A 149 -11.47 -5.71 9.93
N LEU A 150 -10.80 -4.78 10.61
CA LEU A 150 -10.11 -4.91 11.89
C LEU A 150 -10.49 -3.74 12.80
N PRO A 151 -10.22 -3.81 14.12
CA PRO A 151 -10.35 -2.67 15.02
C PRO A 151 -9.58 -1.44 14.55
N VAL A 152 -10.09 -0.24 14.90
CA VAL A 152 -9.44 1.03 14.55
C VAL A 152 -7.97 1.06 14.98
N GLY A 153 -7.68 0.65 16.22
CA GLY A 153 -6.32 0.62 16.74
C GLY A 153 -5.40 -0.32 15.94
N GLU A 154 -5.89 -1.50 15.57
CA GLU A 154 -5.14 -2.47 14.76
C GLU A 154 -4.92 -1.97 13.32
N ASN A 155 -5.89 -1.22 12.77
CA ASN A 155 -5.72 -0.56 11.47
C ASN A 155 -4.62 0.49 11.50
N ILE A 156 -4.50 1.25 12.59
CA ILE A 156 -3.46 2.28 12.77
C ILE A 156 -2.10 1.63 13.03
N ALA A 157 -2.03 0.68 13.97
CA ALA A 157 -0.79 0.01 14.33
C ALA A 157 -0.27 -0.97 13.24
N ALA A 158 -1.14 -1.38 12.30
CA ALA A 158 -0.89 -2.49 11.36
C ALA A 158 -0.42 -3.78 12.10
N SER A 159 -0.87 -3.96 13.34
CA SER A 159 -0.50 -5.03 14.26
C SER A 159 -1.61 -5.26 15.29
N SER A 160 -1.70 -6.47 15.83
CA SER A 160 -2.57 -6.76 16.98
C SER A 160 -2.01 -6.21 18.32
N ALA A 161 -0.71 -5.89 18.36
CA ALA A 161 -0.08 -5.23 19.50
C ALA A 161 -0.18 -3.71 19.31
N VAL A 162 -1.20 -3.10 19.89
CA VAL A 162 -1.48 -1.66 19.78
C VAL A 162 -0.96 -0.94 21.02
N ASP A 163 -0.09 0.05 20.83
CA ASP A 163 0.19 1.07 21.83
C ASP A 163 -0.95 2.09 21.82
N GLU A 164 -1.84 1.99 22.82
CA GLU A 164 -3.05 2.83 22.87
C GLU A 164 -2.71 4.32 23.04
N GLU A 165 -1.66 4.67 23.80
CA GLU A 165 -1.24 6.06 24.01
C GLU A 165 -0.79 6.67 22.67
N ARG A 166 0.09 6.00 21.98
CA ARG A 166 0.56 6.43 20.65
C ARG A 166 -0.57 6.47 19.60
N ALA A 167 -1.50 5.52 19.66
CA ALA A 167 -2.66 5.50 18.75
C ALA A 167 -3.57 6.73 18.96
N TRP A 168 -3.80 7.14 20.21
CA TRP A 168 -4.56 8.34 20.51
C TRP A 168 -3.83 9.62 20.10
N GLU A 169 -2.51 9.71 20.32
CA GLU A 169 -1.70 10.85 19.86
C GLU A 169 -1.87 11.08 18.37
N VAL A 170 -1.63 10.03 17.54
CA VAL A 170 -1.75 10.18 16.07
C VAL A 170 -3.18 10.43 15.63
N LEU A 171 -4.21 9.97 16.36
CA LEU A 171 -5.60 10.29 16.06
C LEU A 171 -5.93 11.77 16.37
N GLU A 172 -5.32 12.37 17.40
CA GLU A 172 -5.42 13.81 17.66
C GLU A 172 -4.77 14.60 16.51
N GLU A 173 -3.57 14.19 16.09
CA GLU A 173 -2.83 14.82 14.99
C GLU A 173 -3.64 14.86 13.70
N VAL A 174 -4.36 13.77 13.35
CA VAL A 174 -5.19 13.68 12.14
C VAL A 174 -6.64 14.14 12.35
N GLU A 175 -6.97 14.72 13.47
CA GLU A 175 -8.33 15.24 13.82
C GLU A 175 -9.43 14.16 13.79
N LEU A 176 -9.11 12.93 14.14
CA LEU A 176 -10.06 11.82 14.23
C LEU A 176 -10.36 11.36 15.66
N ALA A 177 -9.63 11.82 16.66
CA ALA A 177 -9.76 11.36 18.04
C ALA A 177 -11.20 11.51 18.57
N GLU A 178 -11.83 12.66 18.38
CA GLU A 178 -13.21 12.91 18.81
C GLU A 178 -14.22 11.98 18.14
N ARG A 179 -14.00 11.66 16.87
CA ARG A 179 -14.84 10.72 16.12
C ARG A 179 -14.71 9.31 16.67
N VAL A 180 -13.47 8.86 16.93
CA VAL A 180 -13.20 7.52 17.46
C VAL A 180 -13.68 7.39 18.91
N ARG A 181 -13.55 8.44 19.76
CA ARG A 181 -14.10 8.46 21.14
C ARG A 181 -15.62 8.32 21.19
N LYS A 182 -16.33 8.82 20.16
CA LYS A 182 -17.78 8.67 20.04
C LYS A 182 -18.23 7.29 19.56
N MET A 183 -17.32 6.47 19.06
CA MET A 183 -17.61 5.07 18.73
C MET A 183 -17.75 4.26 20.02
N LYS A 184 -18.62 3.24 20.00
CA LYS A 184 -19.00 2.46 21.18
C LYS A 184 -17.81 1.86 21.93
N ASP A 185 -16.81 1.35 21.19
CA ASP A 185 -15.67 0.63 21.73
C ASP A 185 -14.33 1.37 21.49
N GLY A 186 -14.37 2.66 21.09
CA GLY A 186 -13.18 3.48 20.84
C GLY A 186 -12.21 2.82 19.85
N LEU A 187 -10.95 2.68 20.23
CA LEU A 187 -9.91 2.02 19.40
C LEU A 187 -10.23 0.56 19.06
N LYS A 188 -11.06 -0.12 19.87
CA LYS A 188 -11.47 -1.51 19.65
C LYS A 188 -12.69 -1.63 18.75
N THR A 189 -13.22 -0.51 18.25
CA THR A 189 -14.35 -0.53 17.31
C THR A 189 -13.93 -1.16 16.00
N GLN A 190 -14.65 -2.21 15.61
CA GLN A 190 -14.44 -2.93 14.35
C GLN A 190 -14.88 -2.08 13.17
N LEU A 191 -14.03 -1.96 12.13
CA LEU A 191 -14.37 -1.36 10.85
C LEU A 191 -14.92 -2.42 9.88
N TYR A 192 -15.87 -2.04 9.01
CA TYR A 192 -16.37 -2.86 7.89
C TYR A 192 -16.73 -4.31 8.23
N ASN A 193 -17.42 -4.54 9.33
CA ASN A 193 -17.81 -5.91 9.68
C ASN A 193 -19.01 -6.37 8.84
N ASN A 194 -18.81 -7.38 8.02
CA ASN A 194 -19.84 -8.00 7.18
C ASN A 194 -21.03 -8.59 7.95
N ASN A 195 -20.92 -8.75 9.27
CA ASN A 195 -21.99 -9.26 10.15
C ASN A 195 -22.86 -8.15 10.75
N GLY A 196 -22.77 -6.90 10.28
CA GLY A 196 -23.65 -5.81 10.67
C GLY A 196 -23.28 -5.11 12.00
N ALA A 197 -22.18 -5.47 12.64
CA ALA A 197 -21.71 -4.86 13.90
C ALA A 197 -20.54 -3.87 13.72
N GLY A 198 -20.02 -3.72 12.52
CA GLY A 198 -18.91 -2.80 12.21
C GLY A 198 -19.38 -1.38 11.90
N VAL A 199 -18.46 -0.44 12.01
CA VAL A 199 -18.67 0.96 11.66
C VAL A 199 -18.02 1.25 10.31
N ASP A 200 -18.80 1.82 9.40
CA ASP A 200 -18.28 2.34 8.15
C ASP A 200 -17.65 3.73 8.38
N VAL A 201 -16.54 3.97 7.72
CA VAL A 201 -15.87 5.27 7.69
C VAL A 201 -16.01 5.89 6.30
N SER A 202 -16.14 7.21 6.26
CA SER A 202 -16.15 7.96 4.99
C SER A 202 -14.77 7.90 4.31
N GLY A 203 -14.72 8.22 3.01
CA GLY A 203 -13.44 8.25 2.28
C GLY A 203 -12.40 9.16 2.93
N GLY A 204 -12.80 10.35 3.39
CA GLY A 204 -11.92 11.27 4.10
C GLY A 204 -11.49 10.78 5.49
N GLU A 205 -12.35 10.06 6.22
CA GLU A 205 -11.98 9.43 7.50
C GLU A 205 -10.99 8.27 7.26
N ALA A 206 -11.23 7.44 6.26
CA ALA A 206 -10.34 6.35 5.88
C ALA A 206 -8.95 6.87 5.46
N GLN A 207 -8.91 7.98 4.72
CA GLN A 207 -7.67 8.64 4.34
C GLN A 207 -6.89 9.14 5.56
N ARG A 208 -7.55 9.84 6.48
CA ARG A 208 -6.92 10.29 7.74
C ARG A 208 -6.44 9.12 8.59
N LEU A 209 -7.16 7.99 8.61
CA LEU A 209 -6.68 6.78 9.26
C LEU A 209 -5.43 6.20 8.57
N ALA A 210 -5.33 6.26 7.24
CA ALA A 210 -4.13 5.85 6.53
C ALA A 210 -2.92 6.74 6.86
N ILE A 211 -3.14 8.04 7.00
CA ILE A 211 -2.12 8.99 7.47
C ILE A 211 -1.73 8.68 8.92
N ALA A 212 -2.70 8.44 9.82
CA ALA A 212 -2.44 8.04 11.20
C ALA A 212 -1.58 6.76 11.28
N ARG A 213 -1.83 5.78 10.40
CA ARG A 213 -0.99 4.57 10.28
C ARG A 213 0.45 4.91 9.92
N ALA A 214 0.66 5.84 8.99
CA ALA A 214 2.00 6.27 8.61
C ALA A 214 2.72 7.00 9.73
N LEU A 215 2.03 7.86 10.47
CA LEU A 215 2.57 8.58 11.63
C LEU A 215 2.86 7.66 12.82
N TYR A 216 1.99 6.68 13.07
CA TYR A 216 2.17 5.69 14.13
C TYR A 216 3.45 4.88 13.97
N LYS A 217 3.80 4.52 12.73
CA LYS A 217 5.04 3.80 12.42
C LYS A 217 6.31 4.56 12.77
N ASP A 218 6.25 5.88 12.81
CA ASP A 218 7.35 6.79 13.18
C ASP A 218 8.63 6.61 12.34
N ALA A 219 8.48 6.28 11.05
CA ALA A 219 9.59 6.07 10.16
C ALA A 219 10.30 7.39 9.80
N PRO A 220 11.63 7.37 9.55
CA PRO A 220 12.39 8.56 9.14
C PRO A 220 11.98 9.09 7.75
N PHE A 221 11.44 8.21 6.89
CA PHE A 221 10.96 8.58 5.55
C PHE A 221 9.45 8.47 5.49
N VAL A 222 8.79 9.55 5.16
CA VAL A 222 7.35 9.56 4.97
C VAL A 222 7.02 9.93 3.53
N ILE A 223 6.26 9.08 2.85
CA ILE A 223 5.89 9.22 1.45
C ILE A 223 4.38 9.29 1.35
N LEU A 224 3.86 10.34 0.72
CA LEU A 224 2.46 10.50 0.44
C LEU A 224 2.23 10.50 -1.08
N ASP A 225 1.54 9.48 -1.58
CA ASP A 225 1.18 9.34 -2.98
C ASP A 225 -0.25 9.84 -3.18
N GLU A 226 -0.39 11.08 -3.66
CA GLU A 226 -1.68 11.73 -3.94
C GLU A 226 -2.69 11.64 -2.77
N PRO A 227 -2.31 12.05 -1.56
CA PRO A 227 -3.12 11.82 -0.37
C PRO A 227 -4.45 12.59 -0.37
N THR A 228 -4.71 13.45 -1.35
CA THR A 228 -5.80 14.42 -1.36
C THR A 228 -6.77 14.26 -2.53
N ALA A 229 -6.62 13.21 -3.34
CA ALA A 229 -7.43 12.99 -4.55
C ALA A 229 -8.98 12.99 -4.33
N ALA A 230 -9.43 12.84 -3.08
CA ALA A 230 -10.86 12.81 -2.70
C ALA A 230 -11.31 14.01 -1.87
N LEU A 231 -10.47 15.04 -1.69
CA LEU A 231 -10.76 16.19 -0.82
C LEU A 231 -11.00 17.47 -1.63
N ASP A 232 -11.71 18.42 -1.02
CA ASP A 232 -11.81 19.77 -1.55
C ASP A 232 -10.47 20.53 -1.35
N PRO A 233 -10.18 21.56 -2.16
CA PRO A 233 -8.89 22.27 -2.12
C PRO A 233 -8.54 22.91 -0.78
N ILE A 234 -9.53 23.27 0.04
CA ILE A 234 -9.30 23.88 1.36
C ILE A 234 -8.89 22.80 2.37
N ALA A 235 -9.60 21.68 2.37
CA ALA A 235 -9.25 20.51 3.20
C ALA A 235 -7.90 19.93 2.78
N GLU A 236 -7.59 19.95 1.49
CA GLU A 236 -6.29 19.58 0.95
C GLU A 236 -5.16 20.45 1.53
N ALA A 237 -5.29 21.78 1.45
CA ALA A 237 -4.29 22.69 1.99
C ALA A 237 -4.08 22.51 3.50
N GLN A 238 -5.16 22.31 4.27
CA GLN A 238 -5.09 22.06 5.70
C GLN A 238 -4.37 20.76 6.04
N ILE A 239 -4.61 19.69 5.28
CA ILE A 239 -3.92 18.42 5.49
C ILE A 239 -2.42 18.58 5.22
N TYR A 240 -2.03 19.28 4.15
CA TYR A 240 -0.60 19.53 3.88
C TYR A 240 0.03 20.43 4.95
N GLU A 241 -0.64 21.46 5.43
CA GLU A 241 -0.14 22.31 6.52
C GLU A 241 0.02 21.52 7.81
N ASN A 242 -1.01 20.79 8.22
CA ASN A 242 -0.98 19.96 9.42
C ASN A 242 0.11 18.88 9.30
N PHE A 243 0.19 18.21 8.16
CA PHE A 243 1.19 17.19 7.92
C PHE A 243 2.61 17.76 7.96
N ASN A 244 2.85 18.92 7.36
CA ASN A 244 4.13 19.63 7.46
C ASN A 244 4.52 19.96 8.90
N GLU A 245 3.56 20.24 9.78
CA GLU A 245 3.81 20.47 11.20
C GLU A 245 4.15 19.20 11.96
N MET A 246 3.46 18.09 11.64
CA MET A 246 3.64 16.78 12.26
C MET A 246 5.00 16.15 11.92
N VAL A 247 5.50 16.39 10.72
CA VAL A 247 6.71 15.73 10.18
C VAL A 247 7.92 16.67 10.15
N ARG A 248 7.93 17.75 10.96
CA ARG A 248 8.96 18.84 10.99
C ARG A 248 10.41 18.37 10.99
N ASN A 249 10.70 17.15 11.43
CA ASN A 249 12.05 16.60 11.57
C ASN A 249 12.29 15.36 10.71
N LYS A 250 11.42 15.08 9.74
CA LYS A 250 11.49 13.88 8.88
C LYS A 250 11.65 14.28 7.43
N THR A 251 12.12 13.34 6.63
CA THR A 251 12.14 13.49 5.16
C THR A 251 10.78 13.23 4.60
N GLU A 252 10.26 14.15 3.86
CA GLU A 252 8.95 14.08 3.24
C GLU A 252 9.09 13.98 1.72
N ILE A 253 8.42 13.01 1.13
CA ILE A 253 8.26 12.91 -0.32
C ILE A 253 6.77 13.02 -0.64
N TYR A 254 6.40 14.10 -1.31
CA TYR A 254 5.04 14.31 -1.78
C TYR A 254 4.92 14.00 -3.26
N ILE A 255 3.89 13.28 -3.63
CA ILE A 255 3.46 13.22 -5.03
C ILE A 255 2.29 14.16 -5.20
N ILE A 256 2.46 15.19 -6.02
CA ILE A 256 1.47 16.20 -6.32
C ILE A 256 1.10 16.12 -7.80
N ILE A 257 -0.19 16.09 -8.09
CA ILE A 257 -0.69 16.36 -9.44
C ILE A 257 -0.84 17.87 -9.56
N PRO A 258 -0.18 18.54 -10.53
CA PRO A 258 -0.44 19.95 -10.74
C PRO A 258 -1.91 20.14 -11.11
N LEU A 259 -2.66 20.87 -10.28
CA LEU A 259 -3.95 21.39 -10.69
C LEU A 259 -3.69 22.25 -11.93
N THR A 260 -4.14 21.78 -13.09
CA THR A 260 -4.16 22.59 -14.30
C THR A 260 -5.20 23.69 -14.09
N PHE A 261 -4.78 24.81 -13.50
CA PHE A 261 -5.52 26.04 -13.70
C PHE A 261 -5.40 26.39 -15.19
N PRO A 262 -6.50 26.54 -15.91
CA PRO A 262 -6.43 27.18 -17.21
C PRO A 262 -5.87 28.59 -16.95
N ILE A 263 -4.70 28.85 -17.47
CA ILE A 263 -4.15 30.22 -17.55
C ILE A 263 -5.12 30.97 -18.47
N LEU A 264 -5.95 31.81 -17.89
CA LEU A 264 -6.73 32.82 -18.61
C LEU A 264 -5.81 33.95 -19.06
#